data_3154a841d594f52b872d96f3caa6fbfa
#
_entry.id   3154a841d594f52b872d96f3caa6fbfa
#
_cell.length_a   1.000
_cell.length_b   1.000
_cell.length_c   1.000
_cell.angle_alpha   90.00
_cell.angle_beta   90.00
_cell.angle_gamma   90.00
#
_symmetry.space_group_name_H-M   'P 1'
#
loop_
_entity.id
_entity.type
_entity.pdbx_description
1 polymer ?
#
loop_
_entity_poly.entity_id
_entity_poly.type
_entity_poly.pdbx_seq_one_letter_code
_entity_poly.pdbx_strand_id
1 'polypeptide(L)'
;MKKRCSGILMPVSSLPGGYGIGSMGQAARDFVDFLVLAGQSVWQILPVGPTSYGDSPYQSCSAFAGNPYFIDLDQLAADGLLKPEDYAKENWGTNPNYCDYALLYQKRYKVLRKAYAAFLQQRPVPGYDTPYSDDWYRFTFLSDAWLPDYCLYMAIKEENKMCDWQTWPAPLRLRDPKALEEFRTGHADELGFWAFVQYEFAKQWQALKAYANSKGIKIMGDIPIYVAADSADAWACLLYTSPSPR
;
A
#
# COMPACT_ATOMS: atom_id res chain seq x y z
N MET A 1 19.58 -4.07 -34.45
CA MET A 1 18.50 -3.06 -34.29
C MET A 1 17.72 -3.32 -33.02
N LYS A 2 17.54 -2.32 -32.13
CA LYS A 2 16.62 -2.48 -30.97
C LYS A 2 15.21 -2.66 -31.52
N LYS A 3 14.52 -3.73 -31.11
CA LYS A 3 13.11 -3.97 -31.48
C LYS A 3 12.24 -2.85 -30.90
N ARG A 4 11.47 -2.18 -31.75
CA ARG A 4 10.48 -1.19 -31.29
C ARG A 4 9.40 -1.91 -30.47
N CYS A 5 8.99 -1.30 -29.38
CA CYS A 5 7.88 -1.78 -28.55
C CYS A 5 6.86 -0.66 -28.35
N SER A 6 5.63 -1.03 -28.09
CA SER A 6 4.54 -0.11 -27.74
C SER A 6 3.90 -0.53 -26.43
N GLY A 7 3.24 0.41 -25.76
CA GLY A 7 2.56 0.19 -24.51
C GLY A 7 1.44 1.19 -24.28
N ILE A 8 0.67 0.95 -23.23
CA ILE A 8 -0.42 1.83 -22.80
C ILE A 8 -0.13 2.31 -21.39
N LEU A 9 -0.32 3.61 -21.16
CA LEU A 9 -0.34 4.18 -19.82
C LEU A 9 -1.76 4.01 -19.25
N MET A 10 -1.89 3.28 -18.15
CA MET A 10 -3.12 3.07 -17.41
C MET A 10 -2.80 3.02 -15.92
N PRO A 11 -3.17 4.03 -15.13
CA PRO A 11 -3.01 3.97 -13.68
C PRO A 11 -3.80 2.81 -13.08
N VAL A 12 -3.27 2.17 -12.05
CA VAL A 12 -4.00 1.10 -11.33
C VAL A 12 -5.33 1.64 -10.80
N SER A 13 -5.33 2.87 -10.29
CA SER A 13 -6.54 3.55 -9.78
C SER A 13 -7.65 3.72 -10.82
N SER A 14 -7.30 3.74 -12.12
CA SER A 14 -8.24 3.95 -13.23
C SER A 14 -8.78 2.66 -13.83
N LEU A 15 -8.34 1.51 -13.35
CA LEU A 15 -8.93 0.23 -13.75
C LEU A 15 -10.38 0.14 -13.24
N PRO A 16 -11.27 -0.53 -13.96
CA PRO A 16 -12.63 -0.75 -13.48
C PRO A 16 -12.59 -1.50 -12.15
N GLY A 17 -13.25 -0.97 -11.13
CA GLY A 17 -13.28 -1.55 -9.79
C GLY A 17 -14.67 -1.48 -9.17
N GLY A 18 -15.08 -2.54 -8.49
CA GLY A 18 -16.37 -2.60 -7.79
C GLY A 18 -16.39 -1.82 -6.47
N TYR A 19 -15.22 -1.35 -5.99
CA TYR A 19 -15.03 -0.84 -4.62
C TYR A 19 -14.38 0.54 -4.60
N GLY A 20 -14.85 1.44 -5.48
CA GLY A 20 -14.54 2.87 -5.49
C GLY A 20 -13.22 3.29 -6.13
N ILE A 21 -12.35 2.34 -6.45
CA ILE A 21 -11.05 2.56 -7.10
C ILE A 21 -10.57 1.26 -7.77
N GLY A 22 -9.75 1.37 -8.78
CA GLY A 22 -9.07 0.21 -9.37
C GLY A 22 -8.13 -0.47 -8.38
N SER A 23 -8.00 -1.80 -8.50
CA SER A 23 -7.20 -2.64 -7.60
C SER A 23 -6.32 -3.62 -8.36
N MET A 24 -5.46 -4.35 -7.65
CA MET A 24 -4.56 -5.37 -8.20
C MET A 24 -5.27 -6.73 -8.42
N GLY A 25 -6.60 -6.72 -8.52
CA GLY A 25 -7.45 -7.90 -8.69
C GLY A 25 -7.67 -8.32 -10.13
N GLN A 26 -8.87 -8.87 -10.39
CA GLN A 26 -9.21 -9.46 -11.70
C GLN A 26 -9.16 -8.43 -12.83
N ALA A 27 -9.66 -7.20 -12.61
CA ALA A 27 -9.63 -6.15 -13.65
C ALA A 27 -8.21 -5.80 -14.12
N ALA A 28 -7.22 -5.87 -13.22
CA ALA A 28 -5.82 -5.67 -13.59
C ALA A 28 -5.28 -6.82 -14.45
N ARG A 29 -5.70 -8.06 -14.18
CA ARG A 29 -5.36 -9.23 -15.00
C ARG A 29 -6.04 -9.17 -16.37
N ASP A 30 -7.31 -8.81 -16.42
CA ASP A 30 -8.07 -8.62 -17.67
C ASP A 30 -7.42 -7.53 -18.54
N PHE A 31 -6.91 -6.46 -17.92
CA PHE A 31 -6.18 -5.42 -18.64
C PHE A 31 -4.84 -5.94 -19.21
N VAL A 32 -4.13 -6.79 -18.49
CA VAL A 32 -2.93 -7.47 -19.02
C VAL A 32 -3.30 -8.33 -20.22
N ASP A 33 -4.37 -9.13 -20.16
CA ASP A 33 -4.82 -9.97 -21.28
C ASP A 33 -5.25 -9.12 -22.48
N PHE A 34 -5.93 -7.98 -22.23
CA PHE A 34 -6.23 -7.00 -23.29
C PHE A 34 -4.96 -6.47 -23.96
N LEU A 35 -3.92 -6.14 -23.19
CA LEU A 35 -2.66 -5.68 -23.78
C LEU A 35 -2.01 -6.72 -24.69
N VAL A 36 -2.07 -7.99 -24.30
CA VAL A 36 -1.59 -9.11 -25.16
C VAL A 36 -2.39 -9.17 -26.45
N LEU A 37 -3.72 -9.15 -26.37
CA LEU A 37 -4.60 -9.18 -27.56
C LEU A 37 -4.38 -7.96 -28.47
N ALA A 38 -4.10 -6.80 -27.89
CA ALA A 38 -3.80 -5.57 -28.62
C ALA A 38 -2.35 -5.49 -29.15
N GLY A 39 -1.55 -6.55 -28.98
CA GLY A 39 -0.16 -6.58 -29.46
C GLY A 39 0.77 -5.62 -28.74
N GLN A 40 0.40 -5.16 -27.54
CA GLN A 40 1.24 -4.31 -26.69
C GLN A 40 2.25 -5.15 -25.92
N SER A 41 3.31 -4.53 -25.45
CA SER A 41 4.37 -5.19 -24.68
C SER A 41 4.73 -4.48 -23.37
N VAL A 42 4.15 -3.30 -23.14
CA VAL A 42 4.41 -2.50 -21.94
C VAL A 42 3.10 -1.97 -21.37
N TRP A 43 2.93 -2.13 -20.07
CA TRP A 43 1.95 -1.42 -19.26
C TRP A 43 2.67 -0.36 -18.45
N GLN A 44 2.46 0.91 -18.75
CA GLN A 44 2.96 2.02 -17.94
C GLN A 44 1.94 2.39 -16.88
N ILE A 45 2.38 2.50 -15.63
CA ILE A 45 1.56 2.87 -14.48
C ILE A 45 2.06 4.18 -13.88
N LEU A 46 1.21 4.83 -13.07
CA LEU A 46 1.62 5.91 -12.18
C LEU A 46 2.23 5.34 -10.89
N PRO A 47 2.86 6.17 -10.03
CA PRO A 47 3.37 5.71 -8.75
C PRO A 47 2.30 4.99 -7.94
N VAL A 48 2.69 3.89 -7.32
CA VAL A 48 1.78 3.02 -6.55
C VAL A 48 1.91 3.21 -5.03
N GLY A 49 2.59 4.26 -4.60
CA GLY A 49 2.72 4.63 -3.20
C GLY A 49 1.42 5.15 -2.58
N PRO A 50 1.32 5.17 -1.24
CA PRO A 50 0.16 5.72 -0.56
C PRO A 50 0.01 7.21 -0.87
N THR A 51 -1.22 7.64 -1.15
CA THR A 51 -1.53 9.05 -1.38
C THR A 51 -1.70 9.77 -0.04
N SER A 52 -1.32 11.05 0.00
CA SER A 52 -1.55 11.95 1.12
C SER A 52 -2.63 12.98 0.79
N TYR A 53 -2.68 14.08 1.52
CA TYR A 53 -3.62 15.17 1.26
C TYR A 53 -3.52 15.66 -0.19
N GLY A 54 -4.66 15.69 -0.89
CA GLY A 54 -4.75 16.06 -2.31
C GLY A 54 -4.68 14.88 -3.28
N ASP A 55 -4.58 13.64 -2.76
CA ASP A 55 -4.74 12.38 -3.50
C ASP A 55 -3.81 12.19 -4.71
N SER A 56 -2.75 12.99 -4.78
CA SER A 56 -1.75 12.90 -5.85
C SER A 56 -0.84 11.68 -5.65
N PRO A 57 -0.66 10.82 -6.67
CA PRO A 57 0.26 9.69 -6.59
C PRO A 57 1.74 10.11 -6.47
N TYR A 58 2.04 11.38 -6.78
CA TYR A 58 3.40 11.95 -6.66
C TYR A 58 3.68 12.57 -5.29
N GLN A 59 2.67 12.68 -4.44
CA GLN A 59 2.81 13.20 -3.07
C GLN A 59 2.51 12.06 -2.10
N SER A 60 3.51 11.20 -1.89
CA SER A 60 3.38 10.02 -1.05
C SER A 60 3.96 10.25 0.34
N CYS A 61 3.35 9.64 1.35
CA CYS A 61 3.89 9.63 2.71
C CYS A 61 5.04 8.61 2.90
N SER A 62 5.39 7.84 1.88
CA SER A 62 6.58 6.98 1.84
C SER A 62 6.98 6.68 0.38
N ALA A 63 8.28 6.61 0.12
CA ALA A 63 8.85 6.18 -1.15
C ALA A 63 8.83 4.65 -1.34
N PHE A 64 8.67 3.89 -0.25
CA PHE A 64 8.76 2.42 -0.24
C PHE A 64 7.41 1.74 -0.09
N ALA A 65 6.50 2.35 0.65
CA ALA A 65 5.20 1.76 0.95
C ALA A 65 4.27 1.74 -0.28
N GLY A 66 3.43 0.70 -0.35
CA GLY A 66 2.38 0.60 -1.34
C GLY A 66 1.06 1.20 -0.89
N ASN A 67 0.24 1.64 -1.85
CA ASN A 67 -1.06 2.24 -1.58
C ASN A 67 -2.09 1.20 -1.12
N PRO A 68 -2.61 1.30 0.10
CA PRO A 68 -3.61 0.37 0.64
C PRO A 68 -4.90 0.30 -0.19
N TYR A 69 -5.21 1.36 -0.94
CA TYR A 69 -6.41 1.39 -1.79
C TYR A 69 -6.34 0.42 -2.96
N PHE A 70 -5.14 0.02 -3.39
CA PHE A 70 -4.95 -0.92 -4.51
C PHE A 70 -5.03 -2.39 -4.08
N ILE A 71 -5.09 -2.68 -2.78
CA ILE A 71 -5.33 -4.05 -2.29
C ILE A 71 -6.73 -4.49 -2.75
N ASP A 72 -6.80 -5.60 -3.44
CA ASP A 72 -8.07 -6.17 -3.91
C ASP A 72 -8.80 -6.88 -2.77
N LEU A 73 -10.06 -6.52 -2.56
CA LEU A 73 -10.86 -7.06 -1.46
C LEU A 73 -11.38 -8.46 -1.76
N ASP A 74 -11.66 -8.77 -3.03
CA ASP A 74 -12.09 -10.10 -3.44
C ASP A 74 -10.94 -11.11 -3.28
N GLN A 75 -9.69 -10.67 -3.50
CA GLN A 75 -8.53 -11.52 -3.23
C GLN A 75 -8.36 -11.76 -1.72
N LEU A 76 -8.58 -10.74 -0.86
CA LEU A 76 -8.60 -10.96 0.59
C LEU A 76 -9.71 -11.93 1.03
N ALA A 77 -10.86 -11.89 0.36
CA ALA A 77 -11.94 -12.84 0.62
C ALA A 77 -11.57 -14.25 0.15
N ALA A 78 -10.94 -14.39 -1.02
CA ALA A 78 -10.44 -15.68 -1.50
C ALA A 78 -9.38 -16.29 -0.57
N ASP A 79 -8.56 -15.43 0.06
CA ASP A 79 -7.56 -15.82 1.06
C ASP A 79 -8.18 -16.10 2.45
N GLY A 80 -9.50 -15.98 2.61
CA GLY A 80 -10.22 -16.23 3.85
C GLY A 80 -10.06 -15.13 4.92
N LEU A 81 -9.55 -13.96 4.53
CA LEU A 81 -9.34 -12.82 5.43
C LEU A 81 -10.57 -11.89 5.51
N LEU A 82 -11.48 -11.99 4.55
CA LEU A 82 -12.74 -11.25 4.51
C LEU A 82 -13.88 -12.18 4.10
N LYS A 83 -15.11 -11.74 4.38
CA LYS A 83 -16.31 -12.30 3.80
C LYS A 83 -16.95 -11.27 2.86
N PRO A 84 -17.65 -11.68 1.79
CA PRO A 84 -18.29 -10.73 0.88
C PRO A 84 -19.21 -9.72 1.58
N GLU A 85 -19.89 -10.11 2.64
CA GLU A 85 -20.73 -9.23 3.45
C GLU A 85 -19.96 -8.10 4.16
N ASP A 86 -18.65 -8.21 4.32
CA ASP A 86 -17.83 -7.20 4.98
C ASP A 86 -17.59 -5.95 4.14
N TYR A 87 -17.73 -6.05 2.82
CA TYR A 87 -17.36 -4.97 1.91
C TYR A 87 -18.33 -4.77 0.73
N ALA A 88 -19.05 -5.81 0.27
CA ALA A 88 -19.87 -5.71 -0.95
C ALA A 88 -21.06 -4.75 -0.82
N LYS A 89 -21.58 -4.55 0.40
CA LYS A 89 -22.73 -3.66 0.67
C LYS A 89 -22.30 -2.24 1.09
N GLU A 90 -21.02 -1.97 1.22
CA GLU A 90 -20.54 -0.63 1.55
C GLU A 90 -20.78 0.35 0.39
N ASN A 91 -21.05 1.60 0.73
CA ASN A 91 -21.11 2.66 -0.26
C ASN A 91 -19.69 3.09 -0.66
N TRP A 92 -19.27 2.72 -1.87
CA TRP A 92 -17.96 3.08 -2.42
C TRP A 92 -18.02 4.29 -3.37
N GLY A 93 -19.15 5.00 -3.44
CA GLY A 93 -19.42 6.07 -4.38
C GLY A 93 -20.47 5.66 -5.41
N THR A 94 -21.08 6.65 -6.03
CA THR A 94 -22.18 6.45 -7.01
C THR A 94 -21.74 6.66 -8.45
N ASN A 95 -20.58 7.27 -8.66
CA ASN A 95 -20.05 7.54 -10.01
C ASN A 95 -18.91 6.57 -10.34
N PRO A 96 -19.10 5.61 -11.27
CA PRO A 96 -18.08 4.63 -11.62
C PRO A 96 -16.85 5.24 -12.32
N ASN A 97 -16.91 6.49 -12.76
CA ASN A 97 -15.82 7.20 -13.44
C ASN A 97 -15.05 8.15 -12.50
N TYR A 98 -15.31 8.09 -11.20
CA TYR A 98 -14.72 8.98 -10.22
C TYR A 98 -14.36 8.24 -8.94
N CYS A 99 -13.12 8.41 -8.47
CA CYS A 99 -12.69 7.90 -7.16
C CYS A 99 -13.02 8.93 -6.08
N ASP A 100 -13.93 8.60 -5.19
CA ASP A 100 -14.21 9.41 -4.00
C ASP A 100 -13.24 9.03 -2.87
N TYR A 101 -12.11 9.73 -2.82
CA TYR A 101 -11.06 9.45 -1.83
C TYR A 101 -11.53 9.69 -0.38
N ALA A 102 -12.48 10.58 -0.15
CA ALA A 102 -13.04 10.79 1.18
C ALA A 102 -13.82 9.55 1.66
N LEU A 103 -14.62 8.95 0.76
CA LEU A 103 -15.30 7.67 1.06
C LEU A 103 -14.30 6.52 1.19
N LEU A 104 -13.29 6.45 0.32
CA LEU A 104 -12.24 5.44 0.41
C LEU A 104 -11.53 5.50 1.76
N TYR A 105 -11.13 6.69 2.19
CA TYR A 105 -10.48 6.89 3.49
C TYR A 105 -11.38 6.40 4.66
N GLN A 106 -12.66 6.73 4.63
CA GLN A 106 -13.58 6.36 5.68
C GLN A 106 -13.89 4.86 5.72
N LYS A 107 -13.92 4.19 4.56
CA LYS A 107 -14.43 2.83 4.40
C LYS A 107 -13.33 1.79 4.26
N ARG A 108 -12.31 2.07 3.45
CA ARG A 108 -11.29 1.08 3.08
C ARG A 108 -10.52 0.58 4.29
N TYR A 109 -10.07 1.47 5.15
CA TYR A 109 -9.34 1.08 6.35
C TYR A 109 -10.19 0.26 7.33
N LYS A 110 -11.49 0.55 7.45
CA LYS A 110 -12.40 -0.28 8.28
C LYS A 110 -12.48 -1.72 7.78
N VAL A 111 -12.56 -1.91 6.46
CA VAL A 111 -12.56 -3.24 5.86
C VAL A 111 -11.21 -3.93 6.03
N LEU A 112 -10.09 -3.22 5.80
CA LEU A 112 -8.75 -3.76 5.99
C LEU A 112 -8.48 -4.15 7.45
N ARG A 113 -9.05 -3.43 8.43
CA ARG A 113 -8.95 -3.82 9.86
C ARG A 113 -9.70 -5.12 10.16
N LYS A 114 -10.83 -5.39 9.49
CA LYS A 114 -11.49 -6.71 9.60
C LYS A 114 -10.60 -7.83 9.03
N ALA A 115 -9.97 -7.58 7.88
CA ALA A 115 -9.02 -8.53 7.30
C ALA A 115 -7.83 -8.76 8.24
N TYR A 116 -7.30 -7.73 8.87
CA TYR A 116 -6.22 -7.84 9.86
C TYR A 116 -6.64 -8.66 11.08
N ALA A 117 -7.84 -8.44 11.61
CA ALA A 117 -8.36 -9.25 12.72
C ALA A 117 -8.46 -10.74 12.36
N ALA A 118 -8.91 -11.06 11.15
CA ALA A 118 -8.94 -12.44 10.65
C ALA A 118 -7.52 -13.00 10.45
N PHE A 119 -6.59 -12.19 9.95
CA PHE A 119 -5.18 -12.57 9.80
C PHE A 119 -4.55 -12.93 11.15
N LEU A 120 -4.80 -12.15 12.20
CA LEU A 120 -4.30 -12.46 13.55
C LEU A 120 -4.85 -13.78 14.11
N GLN A 121 -6.11 -14.12 13.78
CA GLN A 121 -6.71 -15.40 14.19
C GLN A 121 -6.09 -16.59 13.45
N GLN A 122 -5.68 -16.39 12.20
CA GLN A 122 -5.05 -17.42 11.37
C GLN A 122 -3.53 -17.50 11.61
N ARG A 123 -2.98 -16.58 12.39
CA ARG A 123 -1.54 -16.51 12.65
C ARG A 123 -1.10 -17.74 13.44
N PRO A 124 -0.06 -18.44 13.00
CA PRO A 124 0.42 -19.61 13.73
C PRO A 124 0.91 -19.23 15.12
N VAL A 125 0.59 -20.08 16.07
CA VAL A 125 1.32 -20.10 17.33
C VAL A 125 2.78 -20.44 17.00
N PRO A 126 3.78 -19.77 17.61
CA PRO A 126 5.18 -20.12 17.37
C PRO A 126 5.41 -21.62 17.50
N GLY A 127 5.91 -22.26 16.44
CA GLY A 127 6.17 -23.69 16.40
C GLY A 127 5.27 -24.53 15.50
N TYR A 128 4.29 -23.95 14.83
CA TYR A 128 3.44 -24.65 13.85
C TYR A 128 3.65 -24.09 12.44
N ASP A 129 3.91 -24.96 11.47
CA ASP A 129 3.97 -24.63 10.04
C ASP A 129 2.58 -24.23 9.55
N THR A 130 2.42 -22.95 9.19
CA THR A 130 1.28 -22.50 8.42
C THR A 130 1.76 -21.74 7.17
N PRO A 131 0.97 -21.75 6.08
CA PRO A 131 1.35 -21.11 4.82
C PRO A 131 1.73 -19.63 4.93
N TYR A 132 1.26 -18.95 5.98
CA TYR A 132 1.52 -17.51 6.18
C TYR A 132 2.81 -17.21 6.97
N SER A 133 3.39 -18.20 7.68
CA SER A 133 4.53 -17.92 8.56
C SER A 133 5.77 -17.49 7.79
N ASP A 134 6.13 -18.23 6.75
CA ASP A 134 7.37 -18.00 6.02
C ASP A 134 7.33 -16.74 5.15
N ASP A 135 6.23 -16.49 4.45
CA ASP A 135 6.09 -15.33 3.58
C ASP A 135 5.98 -14.02 4.39
N TRP A 136 5.30 -14.05 5.53
CA TRP A 136 5.24 -12.92 6.44
C TRP A 136 6.62 -12.56 7.01
N TYR A 137 7.34 -13.55 7.56
CA TYR A 137 8.68 -13.33 8.11
C TYR A 137 9.66 -12.89 7.02
N ARG A 138 9.57 -13.50 5.86
CA ARG A 138 10.37 -13.09 4.71
C ARG A 138 10.10 -11.63 4.31
N PHE A 139 8.84 -11.24 4.23
CA PHE A 139 8.46 -9.88 3.90
C PHE A 139 8.98 -8.89 4.94
N THR A 140 8.75 -9.13 6.22
CA THR A 140 9.18 -8.23 7.30
C THR A 140 10.71 -8.12 7.34
N PHE A 141 11.43 -9.23 7.18
CA PHE A 141 12.88 -9.26 7.13
C PHE A 141 13.43 -8.46 5.92
N LEU A 142 12.90 -8.67 4.73
CA LEU A 142 13.34 -7.96 3.52
C LEU A 142 12.96 -6.47 3.54
N SER A 143 11.99 -6.09 4.34
CA SER A 143 11.49 -4.73 4.47
C SER A 143 12.01 -4.01 5.72
N ASP A 144 12.90 -4.62 6.49
CA ASP A 144 13.38 -4.12 7.79
C ASP A 144 13.99 -2.71 7.72
N ALA A 145 14.57 -2.36 6.58
CA ALA A 145 15.18 -1.04 6.38
C ALA A 145 14.19 0.14 6.36
N TRP A 146 12.90 -0.10 6.14
CA TRP A 146 11.90 0.98 6.00
C TRP A 146 10.58 0.71 6.73
N LEU A 147 10.15 -0.55 6.78
CA LEU A 147 8.82 -0.93 7.28
C LEU A 147 8.59 -0.55 8.75
N PRO A 148 9.54 -0.76 9.69
CA PRO A 148 9.35 -0.37 11.09
C PRO A 148 9.13 1.13 11.27
N ASP A 149 9.89 1.97 10.55
CA ASP A 149 9.74 3.42 10.62
C ASP A 149 8.45 3.89 9.94
N TYR A 150 8.05 3.27 8.84
CA TYR A 150 6.77 3.55 8.20
C TYR A 150 5.57 3.20 9.10
N CYS A 151 5.56 2.02 9.70
CA CYS A 151 4.50 1.60 10.60
C CYS A 151 4.39 2.54 11.81
N LEU A 152 5.53 2.90 12.39
CA LEU A 152 5.58 3.82 13.51
C LEU A 152 5.08 5.21 13.12
N TYR A 153 5.53 5.74 11.97
CA TYR A 153 5.06 7.01 11.44
C TYR A 153 3.54 7.03 11.25
N MET A 154 2.99 5.99 10.62
CA MET A 154 1.55 5.92 10.34
C MET A 154 0.72 5.80 11.63
N ALA A 155 1.18 5.00 12.60
CA ALA A 155 0.51 4.87 13.89
C ALA A 155 0.52 6.20 14.67
N ILE A 156 1.65 6.89 14.74
CA ILE A 156 1.74 8.22 15.37
C ILE A 156 0.86 9.24 14.64
N LYS A 157 0.88 9.20 13.30
CA LYS A 157 0.09 10.11 12.47
C LYS A 157 -1.41 9.93 12.70
N GLU A 158 -1.87 8.68 12.79
CA GLU A 158 -3.28 8.36 13.05
C GLU A 158 -3.71 8.86 14.44
N GLU A 159 -2.91 8.63 15.47
CA GLU A 159 -3.18 9.16 16.82
C GLU A 159 -3.23 10.70 16.86
N ASN A 160 -2.37 11.34 16.07
CA ASN A 160 -2.35 12.80 15.90
C ASN A 160 -3.32 13.27 14.80
N LYS A 161 -4.40 12.53 14.51
CA LYS A 161 -5.49 12.91 13.59
C LYS A 161 -5.00 13.26 12.19
N MET A 162 -4.03 12.52 11.69
CA MET A 162 -3.40 12.68 10.38
C MET A 162 -2.70 14.04 10.16
N CYS A 163 -2.38 14.77 11.23
CA CYS A 163 -1.61 16.02 11.14
C CYS A 163 -0.19 15.78 10.67
N ASP A 164 0.42 16.82 10.10
CA ASP A 164 1.83 16.85 9.70
C ASP A 164 2.74 16.53 10.90
N TRP A 165 3.75 15.67 10.69
CA TRP A 165 4.67 15.23 11.74
C TRP A 165 5.43 16.40 12.40
N GLN A 166 5.62 17.51 11.68
CA GLN A 166 6.25 18.70 12.23
C GLN A 166 5.45 19.34 13.37
N THR A 167 4.16 19.01 13.47
CA THR A 167 3.25 19.49 14.52
C THR A 167 3.12 18.53 15.71
N TRP A 168 3.71 17.34 15.64
CA TRP A 168 3.62 16.33 16.69
C TRP A 168 4.31 16.77 17.99
N PRO A 169 3.97 16.16 19.14
CA PRO A 169 4.70 16.36 20.38
C PRO A 169 6.20 16.21 20.21
N ALA A 170 6.97 17.11 20.80
CA ALA A 170 8.42 17.19 20.58
C ALA A 170 9.17 15.85 20.72
N PRO A 171 8.89 14.99 21.71
CA PRO A 171 9.58 13.70 21.82
C PRO A 171 9.35 12.79 20.60
N LEU A 172 8.13 12.72 20.08
CA LEU A 172 7.81 11.90 18.89
C LEU A 172 8.35 12.57 17.61
N ARG A 173 8.18 13.88 17.50
CA ARG A 173 8.68 14.65 16.35
C ARG A 173 10.19 14.55 16.21
N LEU A 174 10.94 14.65 17.32
CA LEU A 174 12.40 14.60 17.36
C LEU A 174 12.96 13.19 17.49
N ARG A 175 12.09 12.18 17.43
CA ARG A 175 12.46 10.76 17.50
C ARG A 175 13.24 10.40 18.77
N ASP A 176 12.80 10.92 19.93
CA ASP A 176 13.38 10.52 21.21
C ASP A 176 13.27 9.00 21.39
N PRO A 177 14.39 8.27 21.60
CA PRO A 177 14.38 6.81 21.63
C PRO A 177 13.44 6.23 22.69
N LYS A 178 13.36 6.87 23.87
CA LYS A 178 12.51 6.40 24.95
C LYS A 178 11.02 6.60 24.62
N ALA A 179 10.68 7.79 24.11
CA ALA A 179 9.30 8.08 23.71
C ALA A 179 8.83 7.16 22.56
N LEU A 180 9.70 6.86 21.59
CA LEU A 180 9.37 5.93 20.52
C LEU A 180 9.19 4.50 21.02
N GLU A 181 9.98 4.05 21.98
CA GLU A 181 9.85 2.70 22.56
C GLU A 181 8.58 2.58 23.41
N GLU A 182 8.26 3.59 24.20
CA GLU A 182 7.01 3.68 24.94
C GLU A 182 5.79 3.64 23.98
N PHE A 183 5.88 4.39 22.88
CA PHE A 183 4.85 4.40 21.85
C PHE A 183 4.69 3.02 21.18
N ARG A 184 5.77 2.39 20.76
CA ARG A 184 5.75 1.03 20.16
C ARG A 184 5.07 0.03 21.08
N THR A 185 5.44 0.04 22.35
CA THR A 185 4.88 -0.89 23.35
C THR A 185 3.38 -0.67 23.55
N GLY A 186 2.94 0.60 23.61
CA GLY A 186 1.54 0.94 23.81
C GLY A 186 0.66 0.72 22.57
N HIS A 187 1.24 0.69 21.37
CA HIS A 187 0.52 0.68 20.09
C HIS A 187 0.91 -0.50 19.19
N ALA A 188 1.35 -1.62 19.76
CA ALA A 188 1.85 -2.78 19.01
C ALA A 188 0.83 -3.32 18.00
N ASP A 189 -0.46 -3.30 18.31
CA ASP A 189 -1.54 -3.72 17.41
C ASP A 189 -1.64 -2.80 16.19
N GLU A 190 -1.52 -1.48 16.40
CA GLU A 190 -1.57 -0.49 15.34
C GLU A 190 -0.38 -0.61 14.37
N LEU A 191 0.81 -0.80 14.92
CA LEU A 191 2.00 -1.08 14.10
C LEU A 191 1.83 -2.36 13.30
N GLY A 192 1.27 -3.40 13.92
CA GLY A 192 0.95 -4.67 13.28
C GLY A 192 -0.03 -4.52 12.12
N PHE A 193 -1.05 -3.67 12.28
CA PHE A 193 -2.00 -3.37 11.21
C PHE A 193 -1.31 -2.73 9.99
N TRP A 194 -0.48 -1.73 10.21
CA TRP A 194 0.23 -1.07 9.10
C TRP A 194 1.22 -2.01 8.41
N ALA A 195 1.88 -2.89 9.15
CA ALA A 195 2.74 -3.92 8.58
C ALA A 195 1.94 -4.94 7.75
N PHE A 196 0.78 -5.39 8.24
CA PHE A 196 -0.13 -6.29 7.53
C PHE A 196 -0.61 -5.68 6.21
N VAL A 197 -1.01 -4.43 6.21
CA VAL A 197 -1.45 -3.74 4.99
C VAL A 197 -0.35 -3.72 3.94
N GLN A 198 0.89 -3.45 4.33
CA GLN A 198 2.03 -3.47 3.41
C GLN A 198 2.38 -4.88 2.93
N TYR A 199 2.22 -5.88 3.77
CA TYR A 199 2.39 -7.28 3.38
C TYR A 199 1.37 -7.69 2.31
N GLU A 200 0.09 -7.41 2.51
CA GLU A 200 -0.94 -7.76 1.54
C GLU A 200 -0.79 -6.98 0.22
N PHE A 201 -0.38 -5.71 0.29
CA PHE A 201 -0.02 -4.98 -0.91
C PHE A 201 1.12 -5.66 -1.67
N ALA A 202 2.23 -5.98 -0.99
CA ALA A 202 3.40 -6.59 -1.63
C ALA A 202 3.08 -7.95 -2.25
N LYS A 203 2.29 -8.78 -1.56
CA LYS A 203 1.83 -10.08 -2.03
C LYS A 203 1.02 -9.97 -3.33
N GLN A 204 0.01 -9.10 -3.35
CA GLN A 204 -0.84 -8.90 -4.52
C GLN A 204 -0.08 -8.23 -5.67
N TRP A 205 0.79 -7.27 -5.37
CA TRP A 205 1.65 -6.63 -6.36
C TRP A 205 2.60 -7.62 -7.04
N GLN A 206 3.25 -8.48 -6.26
CA GLN A 206 4.13 -9.51 -6.80
C GLN A 206 3.37 -10.49 -7.68
N ALA A 207 2.17 -10.92 -7.27
CA ALA A 207 1.32 -11.80 -8.04
C ALA A 207 0.89 -11.17 -9.38
N LEU A 208 0.47 -9.90 -9.38
CA LEU A 208 0.11 -9.17 -10.60
C LEU A 208 1.31 -9.01 -11.54
N LYS A 209 2.47 -8.64 -10.98
CA LYS A 209 3.70 -8.49 -11.76
C LYS A 209 4.15 -9.82 -12.38
N ALA A 210 4.08 -10.91 -11.63
CA ALA A 210 4.38 -12.24 -12.14
C ALA A 210 3.40 -12.65 -13.27
N TYR A 211 2.12 -12.37 -13.11
CA TYR A 211 1.10 -12.61 -14.13
C TYR A 211 1.41 -11.83 -15.43
N ALA A 212 1.62 -10.52 -15.33
CA ALA A 212 1.96 -9.68 -16.48
C ALA A 212 3.22 -10.19 -17.20
N ASN A 213 4.27 -10.50 -16.45
CA ASN A 213 5.53 -10.99 -17.01
C ASN A 213 5.35 -12.37 -17.68
N SER A 214 4.54 -13.27 -17.13
CA SER A 214 4.24 -14.57 -17.74
C SER A 214 3.53 -14.44 -19.09
N LYS A 215 2.81 -13.35 -19.30
CA LYS A 215 2.14 -12.99 -20.55
C LYS A 215 3.03 -12.18 -21.52
N GLY A 216 4.27 -11.91 -21.14
CA GLY A 216 5.22 -11.11 -21.93
C GLY A 216 5.03 -9.60 -21.81
N ILE A 217 4.15 -9.13 -20.91
CA ILE A 217 3.91 -7.71 -20.63
C ILE A 217 4.91 -7.24 -19.56
N LYS A 218 5.65 -6.18 -19.85
CA LYS A 218 6.52 -5.49 -18.90
C LYS A 218 5.76 -4.36 -18.24
N ILE A 219 5.81 -4.27 -16.92
CA ILE A 219 5.29 -3.12 -16.20
C ILE A 219 6.38 -2.06 -16.13
N MET A 220 6.07 -0.86 -16.63
CA MET A 220 6.90 0.34 -16.49
C MET A 220 6.33 1.16 -15.35
N GLY A 221 7.04 1.20 -14.22
CA GLY A 221 6.70 2.02 -13.07
C GLY A 221 6.97 3.50 -13.33
N ASP A 222 6.53 4.30 -12.37
CA ASP A 222 6.84 5.71 -12.23
C ASP A 222 7.17 5.98 -10.76
N ILE A 223 8.03 6.96 -10.51
CA ILE A 223 8.47 7.31 -9.15
C ILE A 223 8.33 8.82 -8.93
N PRO A 224 7.91 9.26 -7.74
CA PRO A 224 8.00 10.66 -7.36
C PRO A 224 9.46 11.11 -7.37
N ILE A 225 9.73 12.27 -7.98
CA ILE A 225 11.08 12.85 -8.02
C ILE A 225 11.47 13.42 -6.65
N TYR A 226 10.48 13.91 -5.90
CA TYR A 226 10.67 14.54 -4.59
C TYR A 226 10.04 13.69 -3.49
N VAL A 227 10.71 13.65 -2.34
CA VAL A 227 10.13 13.14 -1.10
C VAL A 227 9.21 14.20 -0.52
N ALA A 228 8.00 13.83 -0.15
CA ALA A 228 7.08 14.74 0.53
C ALA A 228 7.65 15.14 1.91
N ALA A 229 7.53 16.42 2.27
CA ALA A 229 7.97 16.89 3.58
C ALA A 229 7.22 16.17 4.71
N ASP A 230 5.92 15.93 4.54
CA ASP A 230 5.11 15.13 5.45
C ASP A 230 5.14 13.65 5.03
N SER A 231 6.24 12.98 5.32
CA SER A 231 6.46 11.56 4.99
C SER A 231 7.26 10.85 6.06
N ALA A 232 7.12 9.54 6.11
CA ALA A 232 7.93 8.66 6.95
C ALA A 232 9.42 8.81 6.63
N ASP A 233 9.76 8.94 5.34
CA ASP A 233 11.14 9.07 4.89
C ASP A 233 11.78 10.37 5.38
N ALA A 234 11.04 11.49 5.33
CA ALA A 234 11.52 12.76 5.86
C ALA A 234 11.65 12.73 7.39
N TRP A 235 10.68 12.14 8.10
CA TRP A 235 10.70 12.02 9.54
C TRP A 235 11.77 11.05 10.05
N ALA A 236 11.96 9.92 9.36
CA ALA A 236 12.96 8.93 9.74
C ALA A 236 14.40 9.41 9.49
N CYS A 237 14.60 10.29 8.51
CA CYS A 237 15.90 10.80 8.08
C CYS A 237 16.24 12.19 8.63
N LEU A 238 15.76 12.57 9.82
CA LEU A 238 15.99 13.89 10.42
C LEU A 238 17.48 14.32 10.50
N LEU A 239 18.41 13.36 10.58
CA LEU A 239 19.84 13.61 10.58
C LEU A 239 20.43 13.74 9.17
N TYR A 240 19.68 13.36 8.15
CA TYR A 240 20.04 13.41 6.73
C TYR A 240 19.03 14.24 5.95
N THR A 241 18.56 15.35 6.53
CA THR A 241 17.90 16.35 5.71
C THR A 241 18.90 16.75 4.64
N SER A 242 18.86 16.04 3.52
CA SER A 242 19.61 16.38 2.33
C SER A 242 19.37 17.85 2.07
N PRO A 243 20.42 18.70 2.05
CA PRO A 243 20.24 20.04 1.53
C PRO A 243 19.66 19.84 0.13
N SER A 244 18.46 20.38 -0.08
CA SER A 244 17.84 20.37 -1.41
C SER A 244 18.92 20.78 -2.41
N PRO A 245 19.19 19.96 -3.44
CA PRO A 245 20.10 20.41 -4.49
C PRO A 245 19.50 21.68 -5.07
N ARG A 246 20.21 22.75 -4.88
CA ARG A 246 19.88 24.06 -5.47
C ARG A 246 20.22 24.06 -6.95
#